data_35b06a6044cadd7114fd62302e01b2ff
#
_entry.id   35b06a6044cadd7114fd62302e01b2ff
#
_cell.length_a   1.000
_cell.length_b   1.000
_cell.length_c   1.000
_cell.angle_alpha   90.00
_cell.angle_beta   90.00
_cell.angle_gamma   90.00
#
_symmetry.space_group_name_H-M   'P 1'
#
loop_
_entity.id
_entity.type
_entity.pdbx_description
1 polymer ?
#
loop_
_entity_poly.entity_id
_entity_poly.type
_entity_poly.pdbx_seq_one_letter_code
_entity_poly.pdbx_strand_id
1 'polypeptide(L)'
;IKYAVNFGTPVAVRYPRGEAYDGLKEYRAPISIGKCEWIYRESGIALFALGSMVKTAVAVRDALKAEGYPCSIINARFAKPLDEDALRYITEHHKVIVTMEENVISGGFGEHVTEFYNNENCKDIRIVNIAIPDEYVEHGNVELLRKEVGLDADTIIARTIEAYQNVTE
;
A
#
# COMPACT_ATOMS: atom_id res chain seq x y z
N ILE A 1 -18.10 -2.74 -7.52
CA ILE A 1 -19.50 -3.18 -7.38
C ILE A 1 -19.85 -4.21 -8.45
N LYS A 2 -19.71 -3.94 -9.77
CA LYS A 2 -20.06 -4.92 -10.84
C LYS A 2 -19.42 -6.30 -10.61
N TYR A 3 -18.13 -6.33 -10.24
CA TYR A 3 -17.44 -7.58 -9.92
C TYR A 3 -18.10 -8.29 -8.72
N ALA A 4 -18.34 -7.58 -7.62
CA ALA A 4 -18.91 -8.16 -6.40
C ALA A 4 -20.31 -8.75 -6.63
N VAL A 5 -21.17 -8.06 -7.39
CA VAL A 5 -22.53 -8.52 -7.71
C VAL A 5 -22.51 -9.83 -8.51
N ASN A 6 -21.51 -10.02 -9.38
CA ASN A 6 -21.41 -11.22 -10.21
C ASN A 6 -20.53 -12.33 -9.62
N PHE A 7 -20.02 -12.15 -8.40
CA PHE A 7 -19.06 -13.09 -7.80
C PHE A 7 -19.70 -14.40 -7.30
N GLY A 8 -20.98 -14.39 -6.99
CA GLY A 8 -21.74 -15.58 -6.62
C GLY A 8 -21.60 -16.06 -5.17
N THR A 9 -20.74 -15.41 -4.36
CA THR A 9 -20.59 -15.65 -2.92
C THR A 9 -20.53 -14.31 -2.18
N PRO A 10 -20.66 -14.28 -0.83
CA PRO A 10 -20.58 -13.04 -0.08
C PRO A 10 -19.26 -12.28 -0.31
N VAL A 11 -19.37 -10.98 -0.61
CA VAL A 11 -18.23 -10.06 -0.83
C VAL A 11 -18.43 -8.81 0.00
N ALA A 12 -17.40 -8.42 0.75
CA ALA A 12 -17.35 -7.12 1.42
C ALA A 12 -16.64 -6.10 0.52
N VAL A 13 -17.32 -5.01 0.20
CA VAL A 13 -16.76 -3.90 -0.57
C VAL A 13 -16.54 -2.72 0.37
N ARG A 14 -15.30 -2.35 0.61
CA ARG A 14 -14.92 -1.15 1.38
C ARG A 14 -14.65 0.01 0.44
N TYR A 15 -15.18 1.17 0.78
CA TYR A 15 -14.92 2.41 0.06
C TYR A 15 -14.89 3.60 1.03
N PRO A 16 -14.07 4.63 0.77
CA PRO A 16 -13.98 5.80 1.63
C PRO A 16 -15.25 6.65 1.54
N ARG A 17 -15.54 7.40 2.59
CA ARG A 17 -16.54 8.47 2.54
C ARG A 17 -15.88 9.71 1.94
N GLY A 18 -16.37 10.18 0.81
CA GLY A 18 -15.84 11.34 0.10
C GLY A 18 -15.70 11.12 -1.39
N GLU A 19 -14.89 11.95 -2.04
CA GLU A 19 -14.64 11.86 -3.49
C GLU A 19 -13.66 10.75 -3.82
N ALA A 20 -13.97 9.98 -4.85
CA ALA A 20 -13.07 8.97 -5.39
C ALA A 20 -11.90 9.66 -6.14
N TYR A 21 -10.72 9.06 -6.05
CA TYR A 21 -9.59 9.50 -6.86
C TYR A 21 -9.86 9.26 -8.35
N ASP A 22 -9.82 10.31 -9.17
CA ASP A 22 -10.10 10.28 -10.61
C ASP A 22 -8.81 10.26 -11.48
N GLY A 23 -7.66 10.00 -10.87
CA GLY A 23 -6.39 9.75 -11.56
C GLY A 23 -6.25 8.30 -12.02
N LEU A 24 -5.15 8.02 -12.73
CA LEU A 24 -4.77 6.67 -13.18
C LEU A 24 -5.84 5.99 -14.05
N LYS A 25 -6.50 6.75 -14.92
CA LYS A 25 -7.61 6.27 -15.79
C LYS A 25 -7.18 5.17 -16.75
N GLU A 26 -5.91 5.16 -17.12
CA GLU A 26 -5.26 4.17 -17.98
C GLU A 26 -5.05 2.81 -17.28
N TYR A 27 -5.00 2.80 -15.94
CA TYR A 27 -4.81 1.60 -15.14
C TYR A 27 -6.16 1.07 -14.66
N ARG A 28 -6.81 0.27 -15.51
CA ARG A 28 -8.12 -0.33 -15.25
C ARG A 28 -8.19 -1.76 -15.75
N ALA A 29 -7.18 -2.56 -15.41
CA ALA A 29 -7.18 -3.97 -15.71
C ALA A 29 -8.42 -4.67 -15.11
N PRO A 30 -8.97 -5.71 -15.75
CA PRO A 30 -10.06 -6.49 -15.20
C PRO A 30 -9.75 -6.95 -13.76
N ILE A 31 -10.79 -6.93 -12.92
CA ILE A 31 -10.65 -7.37 -11.53
C ILE A 31 -10.66 -8.91 -11.51
N SER A 32 -9.64 -9.49 -10.91
CA SER A 32 -9.56 -10.91 -10.57
C SER A 32 -9.38 -11.05 -9.07
N ILE A 33 -10.00 -12.08 -8.47
CA ILE A 33 -9.95 -12.29 -7.02
C ILE A 33 -8.50 -12.38 -6.53
N GLY A 34 -8.19 -11.63 -5.48
CA GLY A 34 -6.88 -11.64 -4.86
C GLY A 34 -5.73 -11.18 -5.77
N LYS A 35 -6.03 -10.49 -6.89
CA LYS A 35 -4.99 -9.95 -7.77
C LYS A 35 -4.89 -8.44 -7.67
N CYS A 36 -3.66 -7.98 -7.45
CA CYS A 36 -3.30 -6.57 -7.45
C CYS A 36 -3.18 -6.01 -8.87
N GLU A 37 -2.97 -4.71 -8.99
CA GLU A 37 -2.68 -4.03 -10.24
C GLU A 37 -1.38 -3.25 -10.14
N TRP A 38 -0.43 -3.55 -11.01
CA TRP A 38 0.81 -2.80 -11.12
C TRP A 38 0.55 -1.49 -11.88
N ILE A 39 0.75 -0.36 -11.20
CA ILE A 39 0.64 0.98 -11.76
C ILE A 39 1.98 1.40 -12.37
N TYR A 40 3.04 1.32 -11.57
CA TYR A 40 4.42 1.51 -12.04
C TYR A 40 5.25 0.33 -11.56
N ARG A 41 6.08 -0.19 -12.46
CA ARG A 41 6.91 -1.37 -12.19
C ARG A 41 8.37 -1.01 -12.36
N GLU A 42 9.07 -0.88 -11.25
CA GLU A 42 10.49 -0.60 -11.15
C GLU A 42 11.12 -1.58 -10.16
N SER A 43 12.22 -1.22 -9.53
CA SER A 43 12.88 -2.01 -8.47
C SER A 43 13.02 -1.18 -7.20
N GLY A 44 13.76 -1.70 -6.22
CA GLY A 44 14.16 -0.98 -5.01
C GLY A 44 13.06 -0.82 -3.98
N ILE A 45 12.09 0.08 -4.19
CA ILE A 45 10.99 0.35 -3.27
C ILE A 45 9.67 -0.07 -3.91
N ALA A 46 8.83 -0.79 -3.18
CA ALA A 46 7.47 -1.15 -3.57
C ALA A 46 6.44 -0.45 -2.67
N LEU A 47 5.67 0.50 -3.21
CA LEU A 47 4.51 1.08 -2.51
C LEU A 47 3.29 0.20 -2.80
N PHE A 48 2.88 -0.58 -1.80
CA PHE A 48 1.76 -1.51 -1.89
C PHE A 48 0.55 -0.90 -1.21
N ALA A 49 -0.24 -0.15 -1.98
CA ALA A 49 -1.29 0.73 -1.48
C ALA A 49 -2.68 0.12 -1.62
N LEU A 50 -3.48 0.24 -0.56
CA LEU A 50 -4.87 -0.22 -0.52
C LEU A 50 -5.85 0.96 -0.59
N GLY A 51 -6.79 0.90 -1.51
CA GLY A 51 -7.91 1.84 -1.61
C GLY A 51 -7.50 3.29 -1.81
N SER A 52 -7.93 4.19 -0.92
CA SER A 52 -7.66 5.63 -0.97
C SER A 52 -6.17 5.98 -0.94
N MET A 53 -5.33 5.12 -0.36
CA MET A 53 -3.89 5.35 -0.24
C MET A 53 -3.15 5.26 -1.58
N VAL A 54 -3.76 4.75 -2.64
CA VAL A 54 -3.17 4.78 -4.00
C VAL A 54 -2.91 6.21 -4.47
N LYS A 55 -3.79 7.17 -4.15
CA LYS A 55 -3.56 8.59 -4.43
C LYS A 55 -2.31 9.12 -3.72
N THR A 56 -2.16 8.80 -2.45
CA THR A 56 -0.99 9.20 -1.65
C THR A 56 0.28 8.54 -2.17
N ALA A 57 0.21 7.26 -2.57
CA ALA A 57 1.33 6.53 -3.16
C ALA A 57 1.87 7.18 -4.44
N VAL A 58 1.00 7.78 -5.27
CA VAL A 58 1.45 8.54 -6.46
C VAL A 58 2.31 9.74 -6.05
N ALA A 59 1.84 10.55 -5.09
CA ALA A 59 2.61 11.71 -4.62
C ALA A 59 3.94 11.28 -3.96
N VAL A 60 3.93 10.24 -3.15
CA VAL A 60 5.14 9.66 -2.52
C VAL A 60 6.12 9.19 -3.58
N ARG A 61 5.67 8.44 -4.58
CA ARG A 61 6.53 7.97 -5.67
C ARG A 61 7.17 9.12 -6.43
N ASP A 62 6.39 10.13 -6.80
CA ASP A 62 6.90 11.26 -7.60
C ASP A 62 8.01 12.00 -6.84
N ALA A 63 7.86 12.18 -5.53
CA ALA A 63 8.90 12.76 -4.68
C ALA A 63 10.14 11.85 -4.57
N LEU A 64 9.97 10.56 -4.30
CA LEU A 64 11.07 9.59 -4.24
C LEU A 64 11.84 9.52 -5.56
N LYS A 65 11.14 9.56 -6.69
CA LYS A 65 11.77 9.57 -8.02
C LYS A 65 12.57 10.85 -8.26
N ALA A 66 12.10 12.01 -7.81
CA ALA A 66 12.83 13.27 -7.92
C ALA A 66 14.15 13.24 -7.13
N GLU A 67 14.23 12.45 -6.06
CA GLU A 67 15.43 12.23 -5.26
C GLU A 67 16.27 11.04 -5.75
N GLY A 68 15.89 10.38 -6.86
CA GLY A 68 16.65 9.29 -7.47
C GLY A 68 16.35 7.89 -6.93
N TYR A 69 15.34 7.71 -6.08
CA TYR A 69 14.93 6.39 -5.58
C TYR A 69 14.05 5.66 -6.59
N PRO A 70 14.40 4.43 -7.02
CA PRO A 70 13.53 3.62 -7.87
C PRO A 70 12.34 3.12 -7.08
N CYS A 71 11.12 3.31 -7.61
CA CYS A 71 9.93 3.08 -6.85
C CYS A 71 8.75 2.57 -7.69
N SER A 72 8.25 1.40 -7.34
CA SER A 72 7.03 0.81 -7.90
C SER A 72 5.79 1.30 -7.16
N ILE A 73 4.64 1.34 -7.85
CA ILE A 73 3.32 1.46 -7.21
C ILE A 73 2.48 0.23 -7.58
N ILE A 74 1.93 -0.39 -6.57
CA ILE A 74 1.02 -1.51 -6.70
C ILE A 74 -0.29 -1.18 -5.98
N ASN A 75 -1.39 -1.18 -6.72
CA ASN A 75 -2.73 -1.10 -6.14
C ASN A 75 -3.14 -2.50 -5.66
N ALA A 76 -3.18 -2.72 -4.38
CA ALA A 76 -3.49 -4.01 -3.78
C ALA A 76 -4.88 -4.53 -4.14
N ARG A 77 -5.85 -3.64 -4.35
CA ARG A 77 -7.27 -3.93 -4.67
C ARG A 77 -8.00 -4.77 -3.63
N PHE A 78 -7.35 -5.79 -3.07
CA PHE A 78 -7.91 -6.71 -2.09
C PHE A 78 -7.14 -6.63 -0.77
N ALA A 79 -7.87 -6.42 0.32
CA ALA A 79 -7.29 -6.61 1.64
C ALA A 79 -7.17 -8.13 1.95
N LYS A 80 -8.11 -8.92 1.40
CA LYS A 80 -8.14 -10.37 1.53
C LYS A 80 -8.94 -10.98 0.36
N PRO A 81 -8.42 -12.04 -0.31
CA PRO A 81 -7.08 -12.60 -0.13
C PRO A 81 -5.97 -11.70 -0.66
N LEU A 82 -4.74 -11.88 -0.18
CA LEU A 82 -3.55 -11.21 -0.70
C LEU A 82 -3.14 -11.78 -2.05
N ASP A 83 -2.46 -10.97 -2.88
CA ASP A 83 -1.77 -11.44 -4.08
C ASP A 83 -0.38 -11.96 -3.71
N GLU A 84 -0.31 -13.22 -3.30
CA GLU A 84 0.93 -13.86 -2.88
C GLU A 84 1.98 -13.90 -4.00
N ASP A 85 1.55 -14.08 -5.27
CA ASP A 85 2.48 -14.09 -6.40
C ASP A 85 3.15 -12.71 -6.57
N ALA A 86 2.39 -11.63 -6.39
CA ALA A 86 2.94 -10.29 -6.41
C ALA A 86 3.89 -10.04 -5.23
N LEU A 87 3.57 -10.55 -4.04
CA LEU A 87 4.43 -10.43 -2.87
C LEU A 87 5.75 -11.19 -3.05
N ARG A 88 5.74 -12.40 -3.62
CA ARG A 88 6.97 -13.14 -3.97
C ARG A 88 7.79 -12.39 -5.02
N TYR A 89 7.14 -11.85 -6.06
CA TYR A 89 7.83 -11.01 -7.05
C TYR A 89 8.49 -9.76 -6.42
N ILE A 90 7.79 -9.11 -5.46
CA ILE A 90 8.34 -7.95 -4.75
C ILE A 90 9.61 -8.34 -4.00
N THR A 91 9.65 -9.49 -3.33
CA THR A 91 10.84 -9.98 -2.60
C THR A 91 12.06 -10.14 -3.51
N GLU A 92 11.86 -10.59 -4.75
CA GLU A 92 12.94 -10.82 -5.70
C GLU A 92 13.53 -9.53 -6.30
N HIS A 93 12.74 -8.46 -6.36
CA HIS A 93 13.06 -7.26 -7.14
C HIS A 93 13.15 -5.98 -6.31
N HIS A 94 12.75 -6.00 -5.04
CA HIS A 94 12.72 -4.83 -4.16
C HIS A 94 13.45 -5.10 -2.85
N LYS A 95 13.91 -4.04 -2.20
CA LYS A 95 14.55 -4.08 -0.88
C LYS A 95 13.60 -3.65 0.24
N VAL A 96 12.65 -2.78 -0.10
CA VAL A 96 11.66 -2.25 0.83
C VAL A 96 10.27 -2.42 0.23
N ILE A 97 9.34 -2.91 1.05
CA ILE A 97 7.90 -2.82 0.77
C ILE A 97 7.26 -1.89 1.81
N VAL A 98 6.49 -0.93 1.31
CA VAL A 98 5.71 0.01 2.11
C VAL A 98 4.24 -0.34 1.92
N THR A 99 3.61 -0.96 2.90
CA THR A 99 2.17 -1.18 2.87
C THR A 99 1.46 0.10 3.30
N MET A 100 0.41 0.47 2.59
CA MET A 100 -0.29 1.73 2.83
C MET A 100 -1.79 1.48 2.92
N GLU A 101 -2.37 1.72 4.08
CA GLU A 101 -3.81 1.54 4.33
C GLU A 101 -4.38 2.65 5.22
N GLU A 102 -5.65 2.99 5.01
CA GLU A 102 -6.42 3.88 5.86
C GLU A 102 -7.31 3.04 6.79
N ASN A 103 -6.64 2.24 7.62
CA ASN A 103 -7.22 1.36 8.63
C ASN A 103 -6.25 1.24 9.80
N VAL A 104 -6.72 0.72 10.93
CA VAL A 104 -5.88 0.45 12.10
C VAL A 104 -4.83 -0.61 11.77
N ILE A 105 -3.63 -0.46 12.32
CA ILE A 105 -2.50 -1.35 12.05
C ILE A 105 -2.77 -2.78 12.55
N SER A 106 -3.37 -2.91 13.74
CA SER A 106 -3.70 -4.19 14.35
C SER A 106 -4.81 -4.92 13.58
N GLY A 107 -4.53 -6.11 13.07
CA GLY A 107 -5.40 -6.88 12.17
C GLY A 107 -5.55 -6.25 10.77
N GLY A 108 -4.73 -5.27 10.43
CA GLY A 108 -4.77 -4.55 9.17
C GLY A 108 -4.13 -5.30 8.00
N PHE A 109 -4.22 -4.67 6.82
CA PHE A 109 -3.63 -5.19 5.59
C PHE A 109 -2.10 -5.33 5.70
N GLY A 110 -1.42 -4.33 6.27
CA GLY A 110 0.04 -4.35 6.45
C GLY A 110 0.51 -5.47 7.38
N GLU A 111 -0.25 -5.78 8.42
CA GLU A 111 0.04 -6.90 9.32
C GLU A 111 -0.06 -8.24 8.58
N HIS A 112 -1.09 -8.44 7.75
CA HIS A 112 -1.22 -9.66 6.95
C HIS A 112 -0.09 -9.81 5.91
N VAL A 113 0.38 -8.71 5.31
CA VAL A 113 1.56 -8.75 4.45
C VAL A 113 2.82 -9.12 5.23
N THR A 114 2.97 -8.60 6.44
CA THR A 114 4.08 -8.93 7.33
C THR A 114 4.05 -10.41 7.75
N GLU A 115 2.86 -10.92 8.08
CA GLU A 115 2.63 -12.33 8.38
C GLU A 115 3.02 -13.23 7.20
N PHE A 116 2.60 -12.86 5.98
CA PHE A 116 2.98 -13.61 4.77
C PHE A 116 4.50 -13.72 4.64
N TYR A 117 5.23 -12.62 4.71
CA TYR A 117 6.70 -12.63 4.58
C TYR A 117 7.39 -13.39 5.72
N ASN A 118 6.85 -13.34 6.94
CA ASN A 118 7.36 -14.13 8.05
C ASN A 118 7.16 -15.63 7.82
N ASN A 119 6.00 -16.04 7.31
CA ASN A 119 5.68 -17.44 7.00
C ASN A 119 6.53 -17.99 5.84
N GLU A 120 6.84 -17.15 4.84
CA GLU A 120 7.74 -17.50 3.72
C GLU A 120 9.23 -17.43 4.12
N ASN A 121 9.56 -17.05 5.36
CA ASN A 121 10.93 -16.83 5.85
C ASN A 121 11.74 -15.82 5.02
N CYS A 122 11.08 -14.83 4.44
CA CYS A 122 11.72 -13.77 3.66
C CYS A 122 12.42 -12.78 4.59
N LYS A 123 13.75 -12.81 4.64
CA LYS A 123 14.58 -11.97 5.51
C LYS A 123 15.20 -10.77 4.79
N ASP A 124 15.20 -10.80 3.46
CA ASP A 124 15.93 -9.82 2.63
C ASP A 124 15.07 -8.64 2.17
N ILE A 125 13.87 -8.50 2.72
CA ILE A 125 12.98 -7.39 2.46
C ILE A 125 12.63 -6.65 3.75
N ARG A 126 12.79 -5.33 3.73
CA ARG A 126 12.36 -4.45 4.81
C ARG A 126 10.89 -4.10 4.64
N ILE A 127 10.08 -4.31 5.68
CA ILE A 127 8.65 -3.99 5.64
C ILE A 127 8.42 -2.72 6.46
N VAL A 128 7.69 -1.76 5.86
CA VAL A 128 7.23 -0.53 6.51
C VAL A 128 5.71 -0.50 6.42
N ASN A 129 5.03 -0.63 7.54
CA ASN A 129 3.57 -0.54 7.59
C ASN A 129 3.16 0.90 7.87
N ILE A 130 2.38 1.47 6.95
CA ILE A 130 1.74 2.78 7.04
C ILE A 130 0.25 2.54 7.26
N ALA A 131 -0.20 2.77 8.46
CA ALA A 131 -1.56 2.53 8.92
C ALA A 131 -1.89 3.44 10.10
N ILE A 132 -3.15 3.54 10.47
CA ILE A 132 -3.58 4.28 11.66
C ILE A 132 -3.09 3.50 12.90
N PRO A 133 -2.45 4.15 13.88
CA PRO A 133 -2.05 3.50 15.12
C PRO A 133 -3.28 2.93 15.86
N ASP A 134 -3.07 1.90 16.69
CA ASP A 134 -4.14 1.29 17.49
C ASP A 134 -4.44 2.15 18.72
N GLU A 135 -4.86 3.38 18.45
CA GLU A 135 -5.17 4.42 19.42
C GLU A 135 -6.45 5.16 19.01
N TYR A 136 -7.08 5.82 19.97
CA TYR A 136 -8.23 6.65 19.68
C TYR A 136 -7.76 7.95 19.01
N VAL A 137 -8.22 8.17 17.77
CA VAL A 137 -7.98 9.42 17.02
C VAL A 137 -9.18 10.34 17.19
N GLU A 138 -8.96 11.53 17.72
CA GLU A 138 -10.01 12.54 17.89
C GLU A 138 -10.59 12.98 16.54
N HIS A 139 -11.79 13.55 16.56
CA HIS A 139 -12.40 14.09 15.35
C HIS A 139 -11.73 15.42 14.95
N GLY A 140 -11.59 15.64 13.65
CA GLY A 140 -10.96 16.87 13.15
C GLY A 140 -10.92 16.96 11.63
N ASN A 141 -10.14 17.92 11.15
CA ASN A 141 -9.88 18.00 9.71
C ASN A 141 -9.08 16.79 9.24
N VAL A 142 -9.55 16.13 8.20
CA VAL A 142 -8.98 14.85 7.70
C VAL A 142 -7.50 14.99 7.33
N GLU A 143 -7.09 16.11 6.73
CA GLU A 143 -5.68 16.32 6.33
C GLU A 143 -4.77 16.46 7.54
N LEU A 144 -5.23 17.18 8.57
CA LEU A 144 -4.49 17.33 9.83
C LEU A 144 -4.40 15.98 10.56
N LEU A 145 -5.49 15.24 10.63
CA LEU A 145 -5.51 13.90 11.24
C LEU A 145 -4.59 12.92 10.52
N ARG A 146 -4.58 12.92 9.19
CA ARG A 146 -3.64 12.10 8.40
C ARG A 146 -2.18 12.42 8.74
N LYS A 147 -1.84 13.68 8.92
CA LYS A 147 -0.50 14.10 9.34
C LYS A 147 -0.19 13.65 10.77
N GLU A 148 -1.14 13.79 11.68
CA GLU A 148 -1.00 13.37 13.08
C GLU A 148 -0.73 11.86 13.19
N VAL A 149 -1.43 11.04 12.40
CA VAL A 149 -1.25 9.57 12.41
C VAL A 149 -0.21 9.07 11.41
N GLY A 150 0.51 9.95 10.71
CA GLY A 150 1.60 9.60 9.79
C GLY A 150 1.15 9.00 8.46
N LEU A 151 -0.06 9.32 8.00
CA LEU A 151 -0.59 8.90 6.69
C LEU A 151 -0.40 9.97 5.59
N ASP A 152 0.26 11.08 5.90
CA ASP A 152 0.62 12.12 4.93
C ASP A 152 1.85 11.73 4.11
N ALA A 153 1.99 12.33 2.92
CA ALA A 153 3.06 12.00 1.99
C ALA A 153 4.46 12.26 2.57
N ASP A 154 4.66 13.37 3.27
CA ASP A 154 5.98 13.76 3.79
C ASP A 154 6.48 12.76 4.82
N THR A 155 5.62 12.35 5.75
CA THR A 155 5.95 11.31 6.75
C THR A 155 6.27 9.97 6.09
N ILE A 156 5.49 9.58 5.08
CA ILE A 156 5.70 8.32 4.36
C ILE A 156 7.02 8.35 3.59
N ILE A 157 7.35 9.45 2.91
CA ILE A 157 8.62 9.63 2.20
C ILE A 157 9.79 9.47 3.17
N ALA A 158 9.79 10.19 4.29
CA ALA A 158 10.87 10.14 5.28
C ALA A 158 11.10 8.73 5.81
N ARG A 159 10.02 8.02 6.22
CA ARG A 159 10.10 6.63 6.71
C ARG A 159 10.57 5.66 5.64
N THR A 160 10.20 5.90 4.38
CA THR A 160 10.58 5.05 3.25
C THR A 160 12.07 5.21 2.93
N ILE A 161 12.58 6.44 2.89
CA ILE A 161 14.00 6.74 2.65
C ILE A 161 14.85 6.14 3.77
N GLU A 162 14.50 6.37 5.03
CA GLU A 162 15.20 5.79 6.18
C GLU A 162 15.28 4.26 6.07
N ALA A 163 14.15 3.60 5.77
CA ALA A 163 14.12 2.16 5.62
C ALA A 163 14.98 1.67 4.46
N TYR A 164 15.01 2.40 3.34
CA TYR A 164 15.78 2.02 2.16
C TYR A 164 17.29 2.20 2.38
N GLN A 165 17.71 3.29 3.01
CA GLN A 165 19.11 3.53 3.35
C GLN A 165 19.64 2.44 4.29
N ASN A 166 18.89 2.09 5.33
CA ASN A 166 19.27 1.05 6.31
C ASN A 166 19.46 -0.37 5.71
N VAL A 167 18.98 -0.65 4.49
CA VAL A 167 19.13 -1.96 3.85
C VAL A 167 20.08 -1.91 2.64
N THR A 168 20.56 -0.73 2.28
CA THR A 168 21.48 -0.54 1.14
C THR A 168 22.88 -0.10 1.56
N GLU A 169 23.07 0.29 2.82
CA GLU A 169 24.36 0.47 3.49
C GLU A 169 24.92 -0.88 3.96
#